data_1591f3b3dbd48dd56adf6ecafc636b9e
#
_entry.id   1591f3b3dbd48dd56adf6ecafc636b9e
#
_cell.length_a   1.000
_cell.length_b   1.000
_cell.length_c   1.000
_cell.angle_alpha   90.00
_cell.angle_beta   90.00
_cell.angle_gamma   90.00
#
_symmetry.space_group_name_H-M   'P 1'
#
loop_
_entity.id
_entity.type
_entity.pdbx_description
1 polymer ?
#
loop_
_entity_poly.entity_id
_entity_poly.type
_entity_poly.pdbx_seq_one_letter_code
_entity_poly.pdbx_strand_id
1 'polypeptide(L)'
;MKHDIFIDNNIASKFANPADPEYKALIQWLMNNHDISEGAADDRAYLVVSQKLLAEYSRSCRDAAGITSIPMIVNKLTQEGRLVKITNQQIKDFKNQYFTKKVEKKLQSNNEDREHIPTVLLSDRKFALTYDDNFKYDLEHFPGFTVIVGKRPEDLPYK
;
A
#
# COMPACT_ATOMS: atom_id res chain seq x y z
N MET A 1 -0.36 -12.91 -11.00
CA MET A 1 0.03 -11.69 -10.24
C MET A 1 -1.21 -11.06 -9.65
N LYS A 2 -1.22 -10.81 -8.35
CA LYS A 2 -2.33 -10.14 -7.70
C LYS A 2 -2.39 -8.67 -8.10
N HIS A 3 -3.59 -8.13 -8.26
CA HIS A 3 -3.81 -6.70 -8.48
C HIS A 3 -3.72 -5.96 -7.14
N ASP A 4 -2.52 -5.91 -6.59
CA ASP A 4 -2.26 -5.34 -5.27
C ASP A 4 -1.72 -3.92 -5.34
N ILE A 5 -1.97 -3.16 -4.28
CA ILE A 5 -1.53 -1.77 -4.15
C ILE A 5 -1.16 -1.49 -2.69
N PHE A 6 -0.06 -0.76 -2.50
CA PHE A 6 0.30 -0.18 -1.21
C PHE A 6 -0.22 1.26 -1.15
N ILE A 7 -0.91 1.61 -0.08
CA ILE A 7 -1.44 2.96 0.13
C ILE A 7 -0.89 3.49 1.44
N ASP A 8 -0.04 4.50 1.35
CA ASP A 8 0.53 5.14 2.53
C ASP A 8 -0.56 5.82 3.36
N ASN A 9 -0.37 5.89 4.66
CA ASN A 9 -1.34 6.45 5.57
C ASN A 9 -1.68 7.92 5.27
N ASN A 10 -0.72 8.68 4.75
CA ASN A 10 -0.96 10.09 4.36
C ASN A 10 -1.99 10.24 3.24
N ILE A 11 -2.24 9.18 2.46
CA ILE A 11 -3.32 9.13 1.46
C ILE A 11 -4.56 8.45 2.05
N ALA A 12 -4.39 7.31 2.70
CA ALA A 12 -5.48 6.51 3.24
C ALA A 12 -6.32 7.28 4.27
N SER A 13 -5.72 8.16 5.04
CA SER A 13 -6.41 8.97 6.04
C SER A 13 -7.48 9.90 5.44
N LYS A 14 -7.44 10.14 4.13
CA LYS A 14 -8.41 10.98 3.42
C LYS A 14 -9.64 10.21 2.95
N PHE A 15 -9.65 8.89 3.09
CA PHE A 15 -10.74 8.05 2.58
C PHE A 15 -12.04 8.17 3.37
N ALA A 16 -12.00 8.62 4.62
CA ALA A 16 -13.18 8.74 5.48
C ALA A 16 -14.21 9.73 4.91
N ASN A 17 -13.75 10.77 4.24
CA ASN A 17 -14.63 11.78 3.63
C ASN A 17 -14.04 12.26 2.30
N PRO A 18 -14.03 11.40 1.27
CA PRO A 18 -13.39 11.73 0.00
C PRO A 18 -14.28 12.64 -0.84
N ALA A 19 -13.89 13.90 -1.02
CA ALA A 19 -14.53 14.80 -1.96
C ALA A 19 -13.98 14.61 -3.38
N ASP A 20 -12.75 14.14 -3.49
CA ASP A 20 -12.03 13.98 -4.76
C ASP A 20 -12.56 12.77 -5.54
N PRO A 21 -12.98 12.94 -6.82
CA PRO A 21 -13.46 11.83 -7.64
C PRO A 21 -12.46 10.71 -7.84
N GLU A 22 -11.17 11.01 -7.88
CA GLU A 22 -10.12 10.01 -8.06
C GLU A 22 -9.96 9.13 -6.82
N TYR A 23 -10.09 9.69 -5.62
CA TYR A 23 -10.14 8.90 -4.39
C TYR A 23 -11.40 8.05 -4.31
N LYS A 24 -12.54 8.59 -4.72
CA LYS A 24 -13.79 7.81 -4.79
C LYS A 24 -13.64 6.62 -5.72
N ALA A 25 -13.03 6.81 -6.89
CA ALA A 25 -12.79 5.74 -7.86
C ALA A 25 -11.87 4.64 -7.30
N LEU A 26 -10.81 5.02 -6.60
CA LEU A 26 -9.91 4.06 -5.95
C LEU A 26 -10.62 3.27 -4.86
N ILE A 27 -11.38 3.95 -4.01
CA ILE A 27 -12.16 3.31 -2.93
C ILE A 27 -13.17 2.32 -3.54
N GLN A 28 -13.89 2.72 -4.59
CA GLN A 28 -14.84 1.86 -5.28
C GLN A 28 -14.15 0.64 -5.89
N TRP A 29 -12.97 0.82 -6.47
CA TRP A 29 -12.19 -0.29 -7.00
C TRP A 29 -11.81 -1.29 -5.90
N LEU A 30 -11.34 -0.80 -4.76
CA LEU A 30 -11.01 -1.65 -3.61
C LEU A 30 -12.25 -2.36 -3.06
N MET A 31 -13.40 -1.68 -2.98
CA MET A 31 -14.60 -2.21 -2.36
C MET A 31 -15.35 -3.19 -3.26
N ASN A 32 -15.39 -2.94 -4.57
CA ASN A 32 -16.27 -3.65 -5.48
C ASN A 32 -15.59 -4.75 -6.29
N ASN A 33 -14.26 -4.74 -6.36
CA ASN A 33 -13.51 -5.69 -7.18
C ASN A 33 -13.17 -6.97 -6.39
N HIS A 34 -14.19 -7.70 -5.98
CA HIS A 34 -14.10 -8.83 -5.04
C HIS A 34 -14.45 -10.18 -5.66
N ASP A 35 -14.96 -10.21 -6.88
CA ASP A 35 -15.37 -11.45 -7.52
C ASP A 35 -14.31 -11.97 -8.48
N ILE A 36 -14.17 -13.30 -8.52
CA ILE A 36 -13.34 -13.97 -9.52
C ILE A 36 -14.31 -14.49 -10.59
N SER A 37 -14.09 -14.09 -11.84
CA SER A 37 -14.83 -14.66 -12.96
C SER A 37 -14.44 -16.12 -13.15
N GLU A 38 -15.42 -16.97 -13.38
CA GLU A 38 -15.20 -18.41 -13.60
C GLU A 38 -14.24 -18.62 -14.77
N GLY A 39 -13.15 -19.34 -14.52
CA GLY A 39 -12.13 -19.65 -15.53
C GLY A 39 -11.17 -18.50 -15.85
N ALA A 40 -11.28 -17.33 -15.21
CA ALA A 40 -10.36 -16.21 -15.40
C ALA A 40 -9.25 -16.20 -14.33
N ALA A 41 -8.17 -15.45 -14.60
CA ALA A 41 -7.15 -15.15 -13.59
C ALA A 41 -7.76 -14.29 -12.47
N ASP A 42 -7.19 -14.36 -11.27
CA ASP A 42 -7.62 -13.57 -10.12
C ASP A 42 -7.28 -12.09 -10.35
N ASP A 43 -8.28 -11.30 -10.70
CA ASP A 43 -8.18 -9.86 -10.94
C ASP A 43 -8.78 -9.02 -9.81
N ARG A 44 -9.12 -9.64 -8.68
CA ARG A 44 -9.63 -8.94 -7.52
C ARG A 44 -8.63 -7.90 -7.01
N ALA A 45 -9.17 -6.82 -6.46
CA ALA A 45 -8.35 -5.78 -5.83
C ALA A 45 -7.81 -6.25 -4.48
N TYR A 46 -6.51 -6.08 -4.26
CA TYR A 46 -5.83 -6.43 -3.01
C TYR A 46 -5.15 -5.20 -2.42
N LEU A 47 -5.16 -5.09 -1.11
CA LEU A 47 -4.42 -4.07 -0.38
C LEU A 47 -3.20 -4.71 0.29
N VAL A 48 -2.02 -4.15 0.04
CA VAL A 48 -0.78 -4.59 0.67
C VAL A 48 -0.64 -3.92 2.02
N VAL A 49 -0.45 -4.70 3.07
CA VAL A 49 -0.35 -4.19 4.44
C VAL A 49 0.77 -4.87 5.21
N SER A 50 1.24 -4.18 6.24
CA SER A 50 2.09 -4.71 7.31
C SER A 50 1.43 -4.40 8.64
N GLN A 51 1.93 -5.02 9.70
CA GLN A 51 1.46 -4.71 11.06
C GLN A 51 1.64 -3.23 11.37
N LYS A 52 2.79 -2.65 11.00
CA LYS A 52 3.07 -1.22 11.20
C LYS A 52 2.08 -0.32 10.46
N LEU A 53 1.81 -0.62 9.19
CA LEU A 53 0.88 0.17 8.37
C LEU A 53 -0.53 0.11 8.94
N LEU A 54 -0.99 -1.07 9.34
CA LEU A 54 -2.31 -1.23 9.96
C LEU A 54 -2.44 -0.41 11.25
N ALA A 55 -1.37 -0.36 12.06
CA ALA A 55 -1.35 0.47 13.27
C ALA A 55 -1.42 1.96 12.93
N GLU A 56 -0.74 2.40 11.88
CA GLU A 56 -0.80 3.80 11.41
C GLU A 56 -2.22 4.16 10.94
N TYR A 57 -2.86 3.27 10.16
CA TYR A 57 -4.24 3.46 9.73
C TYR A 57 -5.20 3.65 10.93
N SER A 58 -5.06 2.80 11.94
CA SER A 58 -5.91 2.86 13.14
C SER A 58 -5.72 4.15 13.92
N ARG A 59 -4.47 4.62 14.06
CA ARG A 59 -4.17 5.83 14.82
C ARG A 59 -4.72 7.09 14.16
N SER A 60 -4.66 7.18 12.84
CA SER A 60 -5.10 8.37 12.11
C SER A 60 -6.61 8.45 11.91
N CYS A 61 -7.34 7.36 12.14
CA CYS A 61 -8.78 7.27 11.92
C CYS A 61 -9.58 7.02 13.22
N ARG A 62 -9.09 7.51 14.37
CA ARG A 62 -9.71 7.28 15.69
C ARG A 62 -11.17 7.68 15.77
N ASP A 63 -11.53 8.79 15.11
CA ASP A 63 -12.86 9.37 15.14
C ASP A 63 -13.63 9.16 13.83
N ALA A 64 -13.09 8.35 12.91
CA ALA A 64 -13.70 8.14 11.61
C ALA A 64 -14.83 7.13 11.70
N ALA A 65 -16.07 7.61 11.61
CA ALA A 65 -17.27 6.79 11.59
C ALA A 65 -17.71 6.40 10.17
N GLY A 66 -16.99 6.80 9.14
CA GLY A 66 -17.39 6.59 7.74
C GLY A 66 -17.17 5.15 7.26
N ILE A 67 -18.11 4.62 6.47
CA ILE A 67 -18.01 3.29 5.85
C ILE A 67 -16.87 3.19 4.85
N THR A 68 -16.34 4.33 4.38
CA THR A 68 -15.22 4.41 3.44
C THR A 68 -13.88 4.66 4.13
N SER A 69 -13.85 4.76 5.48
CA SER A 69 -12.59 4.90 6.21
C SER A 69 -11.68 3.71 5.97
N ILE A 70 -10.37 3.94 6.01
CA ILE A 70 -9.41 2.86 5.73
C ILE A 70 -9.54 1.67 6.70
N PRO A 71 -9.81 1.83 8.02
CA PRO A 71 -10.06 0.68 8.88
C PRO A 71 -11.28 -0.14 8.45
N MET A 72 -12.34 0.49 7.96
CA MET A 72 -13.53 -0.20 7.48
C MET A 72 -13.24 -0.96 6.18
N ILE A 73 -12.47 -0.36 5.27
CA ILE A 73 -12.02 -1.01 4.04
C ILE A 73 -11.16 -2.23 4.39
N VAL A 74 -10.20 -2.09 5.30
CA VAL A 74 -9.34 -3.19 5.75
C VAL A 74 -10.19 -4.33 6.32
N ASN A 75 -11.20 -4.02 7.13
CA ASN A 75 -12.08 -5.03 7.69
C ASN A 75 -12.82 -5.82 6.60
N LYS A 76 -13.38 -5.12 5.61
CA LYS A 76 -14.05 -5.76 4.48
C LYS A 76 -13.09 -6.65 3.69
N LEU A 77 -11.92 -6.13 3.34
CA LEU A 77 -10.93 -6.89 2.58
C LEU A 77 -10.41 -8.10 3.36
N THR A 78 -10.29 -7.98 4.68
CA THR A 78 -9.92 -9.11 5.55
C THR A 78 -10.96 -10.23 5.47
N GLN A 79 -12.24 -9.89 5.56
CA GLN A 79 -13.33 -10.86 5.47
C GLN A 79 -13.36 -11.56 4.11
N GLU A 80 -12.99 -10.88 3.05
CA GLU A 80 -12.99 -11.41 1.69
C GLU A 80 -11.65 -12.03 1.25
N GLY A 81 -10.65 -12.06 2.15
CA GLY A 81 -9.33 -12.63 1.85
C GLY A 81 -8.53 -11.83 0.85
N ARG A 82 -8.72 -10.50 0.81
CA ARG A 82 -8.08 -9.61 -0.16
C ARG A 82 -7.03 -8.69 0.44
N LEU A 83 -6.39 -9.11 1.53
CA LEU A 83 -5.20 -8.45 2.04
C LEU A 83 -3.95 -9.24 1.67
N VAL A 84 -2.91 -8.53 1.23
CA VAL A 84 -1.56 -9.07 1.10
C VAL A 84 -0.79 -8.63 2.34
N LYS A 85 -0.66 -9.54 3.31
CA LYS A 85 0.02 -9.26 4.58
C LYS A 85 1.50 -9.59 4.47
N ILE A 86 2.34 -8.57 4.56
CA ILE A 86 3.79 -8.75 4.65
C ILE A 86 4.14 -8.81 6.14
N THR A 87 4.68 -9.95 6.55
CA THR A 87 4.97 -10.22 7.97
C THR A 87 6.22 -9.48 8.45
N ASN A 88 6.32 -9.30 9.77
CA ASN A 88 7.53 -8.71 10.37
C ASN A 88 8.79 -9.53 10.06
N GLN A 89 8.65 -10.86 9.98
CA GLN A 89 9.78 -11.73 9.63
C GLN A 89 10.22 -11.50 8.18
N GLN A 90 9.27 -11.37 7.26
CA GLN A 90 9.58 -11.06 5.85
C GLN A 90 10.30 -9.71 5.72
N ILE A 91 9.84 -8.70 6.47
CA ILE A 91 10.46 -7.37 6.49
C ILE A 91 11.90 -7.47 7.01
N LYS A 92 12.10 -8.19 8.12
CA LYS A 92 13.43 -8.40 8.71
C LYS A 92 14.36 -9.10 7.73
N ASP A 93 13.91 -10.17 7.11
CA ASP A 93 14.70 -10.94 6.15
C ASP A 93 15.06 -10.10 4.93
N PHE A 94 14.12 -9.30 4.43
CA PHE A 94 14.35 -8.38 3.33
C PHE A 94 15.43 -7.35 3.69
N LYS A 95 15.33 -6.74 4.87
CA LYS A 95 16.32 -5.75 5.32
C LYS A 95 17.70 -6.38 5.47
N ASN A 96 17.78 -7.58 6.01
CA ASN A 96 19.06 -8.29 6.16
C ASN A 96 19.73 -8.54 4.80
N GLN A 97 18.93 -8.81 3.77
CA GLN A 97 19.44 -9.12 2.43
C GLN A 97 19.75 -7.86 1.61
N TYR A 98 18.89 -6.84 1.65
CA TYR A 98 18.91 -5.72 0.71
C TYR A 98 19.30 -4.38 1.32
N PHE A 99 19.14 -4.18 2.62
CA PHE A 99 19.54 -2.94 3.29
C PHE A 99 21.01 -2.98 3.65
N THR A 100 21.86 -2.97 2.63
CA THR A 100 23.32 -2.87 2.84
C THR A 100 23.69 -1.45 3.31
N LYS A 101 24.90 -1.30 3.88
CA LYS A 101 25.39 0.03 4.28
C LYS A 101 25.39 1.02 3.12
N LYS A 102 25.72 0.54 1.91
CA LYS A 102 25.71 1.36 0.68
C LYS A 102 24.31 1.84 0.35
N VAL A 103 23.31 0.96 0.43
CA VAL A 103 21.90 1.30 0.17
C VAL A 103 21.38 2.28 1.23
N GLU A 104 21.58 1.99 2.51
CA GLU A 104 21.12 2.83 3.61
C GLU A 104 21.64 4.27 3.51
N LYS A 105 22.88 4.46 3.08
CA LYS A 105 23.47 5.79 2.89
C LYS A 105 22.76 6.62 1.82
N LYS A 106 22.10 5.98 0.88
CA LYS A 106 21.38 6.65 -0.23
C LYS A 106 19.93 6.92 0.07
N LEU A 107 19.36 6.34 1.13
CA LEU A 107 17.97 6.53 1.47
C LEU A 107 17.71 7.95 1.97
N GLN A 108 16.61 8.53 1.48
CA GLN A 108 16.20 9.91 1.77
C GLN A 108 15.12 9.97 2.86
N SER A 109 14.31 8.92 3.00
CA SER A 109 13.22 8.89 3.96
C SER A 109 13.71 8.69 5.39
N ASN A 110 12.86 9.04 6.37
CA ASN A 110 13.15 8.82 7.77
C ASN A 110 13.08 7.33 8.14
N ASN A 111 13.51 6.98 9.35
CA ASN A 111 13.59 5.57 9.78
C ASN A 111 12.22 4.88 9.80
N GLU A 112 11.14 5.61 10.11
CA GLU A 112 9.80 5.02 10.14
C GLU A 112 9.30 4.67 8.74
N ASP A 113 9.50 5.57 7.79
CA ASP A 113 9.08 5.34 6.40
C ASP A 113 9.89 4.23 5.73
N ARG A 114 11.17 4.10 6.10
CA ARG A 114 12.03 3.01 5.60
C ARG A 114 11.50 1.63 5.93
N GLU A 115 10.77 1.47 7.02
CA GLU A 115 10.15 0.21 7.40
C GLU A 115 9.06 -0.23 6.40
N HIS A 116 8.50 0.70 5.64
CA HIS A 116 7.50 0.39 4.60
C HIS A 116 8.12 -0.01 3.26
N ILE A 117 9.41 0.24 3.03
CA ILE A 117 10.07 -0.13 1.77
C ILE A 117 9.94 -1.64 1.50
N PRO A 118 10.29 -2.53 2.44
CA PRO A 118 10.13 -3.97 2.21
C PRO A 118 8.70 -4.37 1.90
N THR A 119 7.72 -3.73 2.52
CA THR A 119 6.31 -4.03 2.30
C THR A 119 5.92 -3.79 0.84
N VAL A 120 6.36 -2.69 0.25
CA VAL A 120 6.13 -2.40 -1.16
C VAL A 120 6.89 -3.37 -2.06
N LEU A 121 8.18 -3.58 -1.79
CA LEU A 121 9.06 -4.35 -2.66
C LEU A 121 8.75 -5.86 -2.65
N LEU A 122 8.11 -6.36 -1.59
CA LEU A 122 7.64 -7.74 -1.49
C LEU A 122 6.25 -7.96 -2.08
N SER A 123 5.55 -6.92 -2.48
CA SER A 123 4.25 -7.04 -3.15
C SER A 123 4.42 -7.48 -4.61
N ASP A 124 3.32 -7.92 -5.22
CA ASP A 124 3.36 -8.47 -6.58
C ASP A 124 3.61 -7.39 -7.64
N ARG A 125 2.74 -6.37 -7.68
CA ARG A 125 2.85 -5.33 -8.72
C ARG A 125 3.81 -4.21 -8.36
N LYS A 126 4.11 -4.04 -7.09
CA LYS A 126 4.95 -2.94 -6.58
C LYS A 126 4.40 -1.57 -6.97
N PHE A 127 3.09 -1.41 -6.78
CA PHE A 127 2.40 -0.13 -6.94
C PHE A 127 2.23 0.52 -5.58
N ALA A 128 2.57 1.80 -5.47
CA ALA A 128 2.47 2.53 -4.21
C ALA A 128 1.91 3.93 -4.40
N LEU A 129 1.08 4.36 -3.47
CA LEU A 129 0.59 5.73 -3.36
C LEU A 129 1.14 6.36 -2.09
N THR A 130 1.79 7.51 -2.23
CA THR A 130 2.29 8.30 -1.11
C THR A 130 2.45 9.76 -1.50
N TYR A 131 2.24 10.67 -0.53
CA TYR A 131 2.57 12.10 -0.70
C TYR A 131 4.02 12.41 -0.35
N ASP A 132 4.72 11.50 0.34
CA ASP A 132 6.08 11.74 0.81
C ASP A 132 7.07 11.61 -0.36
N ASP A 133 7.69 12.73 -0.72
CA ASP A 133 8.65 12.77 -1.82
C ASP A 133 9.90 11.95 -1.55
N ASN A 134 10.37 11.90 -0.31
CA ASN A 134 11.55 11.14 0.07
C ASN A 134 11.27 9.63 0.00
N PHE A 135 10.11 9.19 0.47
CA PHE A 135 9.71 7.80 0.39
C PHE A 135 9.52 7.38 -1.08
N LYS A 136 8.87 8.22 -1.87
CA LYS A 136 8.72 8.00 -3.32
C LYS A 136 10.08 7.84 -3.99
N TYR A 137 11.02 8.74 -3.70
CA TYR A 137 12.38 8.69 -4.24
C TYR A 137 13.05 7.35 -3.89
N ASP A 138 12.99 6.94 -2.63
CA ASP A 138 13.62 5.70 -2.18
C ASP A 138 13.04 4.47 -2.89
N LEU A 139 11.72 4.42 -3.07
CA LEU A 139 11.07 3.32 -3.78
C LEU A 139 11.47 3.28 -5.26
N GLU A 140 11.52 4.42 -5.92
CA GLU A 140 11.84 4.50 -7.35
C GLU A 140 13.32 4.20 -7.64
N HIS A 141 14.21 4.44 -6.68
CA HIS A 141 15.65 4.29 -6.85
C HIS A 141 16.25 3.10 -6.09
N PHE A 142 15.42 2.24 -5.50
CA PHE A 142 15.92 1.09 -4.76
C PHE A 142 16.54 0.08 -5.75
N PRO A 143 17.81 -0.33 -5.54
CA PRO A 143 18.51 -1.20 -6.49
C PRO A 143 17.85 -2.56 -6.65
N GLY A 144 17.70 -3.02 -7.89
CA GLY A 144 17.20 -4.35 -8.19
C GLY A 144 15.68 -4.49 -8.26
N PHE A 145 14.92 -3.40 -8.08
CA PHE A 145 13.46 -3.42 -8.10
C PHE A 145 12.93 -2.30 -9.00
N THR A 146 11.78 -2.57 -9.62
CA THR A 146 11.04 -1.58 -10.40
C THR A 146 9.72 -1.30 -9.70
N VAL A 147 9.51 -0.08 -9.25
CA VAL A 147 8.33 0.35 -8.49
C VAL A 147 7.66 1.51 -9.23
N ILE A 148 6.33 1.45 -9.32
CA ILE A 148 5.54 2.57 -9.84
C ILE A 148 4.91 3.28 -8.65
N VAL A 149 5.27 4.53 -8.44
CA VAL A 149 4.81 5.32 -7.31
C VAL A 149 4.05 6.54 -7.83
N GLY A 150 2.88 6.77 -7.28
CA GLY A 150 2.07 7.96 -7.55
C GLY A 150 1.80 8.75 -6.30
N LYS A 151 1.58 10.04 -6.45
CA LYS A 151 1.04 10.90 -5.38
C LYS A 151 -0.48 10.94 -5.42
N ARG A 152 -1.06 10.60 -6.55
CA ARG A 152 -2.50 10.58 -6.78
C ARG A 152 -2.91 9.27 -7.45
N PRO A 153 -4.16 8.80 -7.24
CA PRO A 153 -4.61 7.53 -7.83
C PRO A 153 -4.46 7.48 -9.35
N GLU A 154 -4.74 8.58 -10.04
CA GLU A 154 -4.66 8.66 -11.50
C GLU A 154 -3.23 8.50 -12.04
N ASP A 155 -2.24 8.64 -11.18
CA ASP A 155 -0.83 8.42 -11.56
C ASP A 155 -0.48 6.93 -11.69
N LEU A 156 -1.36 6.04 -11.24
CA LEU A 156 -1.15 4.59 -11.28
C LEU A 156 -2.18 3.88 -12.15
N PRO A 157 -1.76 2.90 -12.97
CA PRO A 157 -2.69 2.03 -13.70
C PRO A 157 -3.18 0.88 -12.78
N TYR A 158 -3.82 1.20 -11.66
CA TYR A 158 -4.16 0.22 -10.64
C TYR A 158 -5.33 -0.70 -11.00
N LYS A 159 -6.21 -0.28 -11.89
CA LYS A 159 -7.40 -1.05 -12.32
C LYS A 159 -7.04 -2.25 -13.17
#